data_ed4ffcfd4845ddb308b78750bb5eac00
#
_entry.id   ed4ffcfd4845ddb308b78750bb5eac00
#
_cell.length_a   1.000
_cell.length_b   1.000
_cell.length_c   1.000
_cell.angle_alpha   90.00
_cell.angle_beta   90.00
_cell.angle_gamma   90.00
#
_symmetry.space_group_name_H-M   'P 1'
#
loop_
_entity.id
_entity.type
_entity.pdbx_description
1 polymer ?
#
loop_
_entity_poly.entity_id
_entity_poly.type
_entity_poly.pdbx_seq_one_letter_code
_entity_poly.pdbx_strand_id
1 'polypeptide(L)'
;VAHYAYLNDDNVVTQVIVGKDEGEDGVDWEAYYGAVRTSYNTHGGVHVHGGTPWRYNFAGEGYTFSNAPEWASQGGAFIPPQPYPSWTLNSATALWEPPTACPSEGGPWSWDEVTLSWVDLSAI
;
A
#
# COMPACT_ATOMS: atom_id res chain seq x y z
N VAL A 1 -16.44 8.63 7.24
CA VAL A 1 -16.62 7.37 6.51
C VAL A 1 -15.34 6.56 6.55
N ALA A 2 -15.47 5.24 6.56
CA ALA A 2 -14.33 4.33 6.48
C ALA A 2 -14.35 3.59 5.14
N HIS A 3 -13.21 2.99 4.78
CA HIS A 3 -13.06 2.21 3.57
C HIS A 3 -12.69 0.77 3.94
N TYR A 4 -13.19 -0.19 3.18
CA TYR A 4 -12.97 -1.62 3.43
C TYR A 4 -12.57 -2.31 2.15
N ALA A 5 -11.57 -3.20 2.26
CA ALA A 5 -11.04 -3.96 1.14
C ALA A 5 -11.55 -5.39 1.19
N TYR A 6 -12.15 -5.87 0.11
CA TYR A 6 -12.46 -7.29 -0.05
C TYR A 6 -11.22 -8.01 -0.56
N LEU A 7 -10.95 -9.17 0.05
CA LEU A 7 -9.79 -10.01 -0.29
C LEU A 7 -10.26 -11.32 -0.90
N ASN A 8 -9.48 -11.82 -1.87
CA ASN A 8 -9.67 -13.18 -2.36
C ASN A 8 -8.94 -14.21 -1.47
N ASP A 9 -8.93 -15.48 -1.86
CA ASP A 9 -8.30 -16.55 -1.08
C ASP A 9 -6.78 -16.40 -0.94
N ASP A 10 -6.14 -15.59 -1.78
CA ASP A 10 -4.70 -15.28 -1.73
C ASP A 10 -4.41 -13.98 -0.98
N ASN A 11 -5.41 -13.40 -0.30
CA ASN A 11 -5.31 -12.12 0.41
C ASN A 11 -5.03 -10.93 -0.53
N VAL A 12 -5.41 -11.04 -1.78
CA VAL A 12 -5.27 -9.95 -2.76
C VAL A 12 -6.56 -9.16 -2.81
N VAL A 13 -6.43 -7.83 -2.78
CA VAL A 13 -7.57 -6.91 -2.81
C VAL A 13 -8.26 -6.99 -4.17
N THR A 14 -9.55 -7.29 -4.15
CA THR A 14 -10.39 -7.37 -5.35
C THR A 14 -11.28 -6.14 -5.53
N GLN A 15 -11.62 -5.46 -4.42
CA GLN A 15 -12.50 -4.30 -4.42
C GLN A 15 -12.33 -3.52 -3.13
N VAL A 16 -12.47 -2.20 -3.20
CA VAL A 16 -12.52 -1.33 -2.02
C VAL A 16 -13.87 -0.63 -2.01
N ILE A 17 -14.55 -0.66 -0.86
CA ILE A 17 -15.85 0.00 -0.69
C ILE A 17 -15.77 1.08 0.37
N VAL A 18 -16.71 2.02 0.33
CA VAL A 18 -16.96 2.99 1.39
C VAL A 18 -18.02 2.40 2.32
N GLY A 19 -17.79 2.49 3.62
CA GLY A 19 -18.71 1.92 4.61
C GLY A 19 -18.79 2.76 5.88
N LYS A 20 -19.36 2.16 6.91
CA LYS A 20 -19.54 2.79 8.22
C LYS A 20 -18.20 2.94 8.95
N ASP A 21 -18.11 3.95 9.81
CA ASP A 21 -16.92 4.14 10.63
C ASP A 21 -16.76 2.98 11.62
N GLU A 22 -15.52 2.64 11.91
CA GLU A 22 -15.21 1.52 12.80
C GLU A 22 -15.85 1.75 14.17
N GLY A 23 -16.58 0.73 14.65
CA GLY A 23 -17.28 0.81 15.93
C GLY A 23 -18.57 1.62 15.91
N GLU A 24 -18.96 2.23 14.79
CA GLU A 24 -20.21 2.97 14.69
C GLU A 24 -21.40 2.04 15.01
N ASP A 25 -22.32 2.53 15.82
CA ASP A 25 -23.49 1.76 16.31
C ASP A 25 -23.11 0.49 17.10
N GLY A 26 -21.87 0.39 17.59
CA GLY A 26 -21.39 -0.77 18.33
C GLY A 26 -21.19 -2.02 17.48
N VAL A 27 -21.10 -1.88 16.17
CA VAL A 27 -20.98 -3.00 15.23
C VAL A 27 -19.52 -3.15 14.78
N ASP A 28 -19.06 -4.40 14.67
CA ASP A 28 -17.81 -4.73 14.01
C ASP A 28 -18.05 -4.75 12.50
N TRP A 29 -17.75 -3.63 11.84
CA TRP A 29 -18.05 -3.48 10.43
C TRP A 29 -17.12 -4.31 9.53
N GLU A 30 -15.89 -4.61 9.96
CA GLU A 30 -15.07 -5.57 9.22
C GLU A 30 -15.74 -6.94 9.13
N ALA A 31 -16.26 -7.42 10.24
CA ALA A 31 -16.99 -8.70 10.26
C ALA A 31 -18.29 -8.62 9.45
N TYR A 32 -19.00 -7.49 9.57
CA TYR A 32 -20.28 -7.30 8.87
C TYR A 32 -20.11 -7.32 7.35
N TYR A 33 -19.10 -6.58 6.84
CA TYR A 33 -18.85 -6.53 5.39
C TYR A 33 -18.07 -7.75 4.88
N GLY A 34 -17.42 -8.52 5.77
CA GLY A 34 -16.50 -9.58 5.35
C GLY A 34 -15.28 -9.01 4.65
N ALA A 35 -14.80 -7.85 5.09
CA ALA A 35 -13.73 -7.10 4.45
C ALA A 35 -12.76 -6.56 5.49
N VAL A 36 -11.63 -6.03 5.05
CA VAL A 36 -10.56 -5.52 5.91
C VAL A 36 -10.49 -4.01 5.79
N ARG A 37 -10.55 -3.30 6.94
CA ARG A 37 -10.50 -1.85 6.93
C ARG A 37 -9.18 -1.34 6.40
N THR A 38 -9.24 -0.30 5.54
CA THR A 38 -8.10 0.44 5.03
C THR A 38 -8.28 1.93 5.33
N SER A 39 -7.19 2.69 5.32
CA SER A 39 -7.23 4.12 5.61
C SER A 39 -6.90 4.93 4.37
N TYR A 40 -7.86 5.73 3.92
CA TYR A 40 -7.70 6.64 2.79
C TYR A 40 -6.51 7.60 2.95
N ASN A 41 -6.16 7.95 4.20
CA ASN A 41 -5.13 8.95 4.50
C ASN A 41 -3.78 8.34 4.88
N THR A 42 -3.57 7.04 4.70
CA THR A 42 -2.30 6.37 5.04
C THR A 42 -1.52 6.01 3.79
N HIS A 43 -0.25 6.40 3.76
CA HIS A 43 0.66 6.06 2.67
C HIS A 43 2.08 5.93 3.21
N GLY A 44 2.78 4.85 2.83
CA GLY A 44 4.16 4.62 3.28
C GLY A 44 4.32 4.52 4.78
N GLY A 45 3.31 4.06 5.49
CA GLY A 45 3.33 3.93 6.94
C GLY A 45 3.04 5.22 7.69
N VAL A 46 2.60 6.29 7.01
CA VAL A 46 2.37 7.62 7.60
C VAL A 46 0.97 8.10 7.27
N HIS A 47 0.31 8.73 8.24
CA HIS A 47 -0.96 9.42 7.99
C HIS A 47 -0.66 10.79 7.38
N VAL A 48 -1.20 11.07 6.19
CA VAL A 48 -0.86 12.27 5.40
C VAL A 48 -1.27 13.59 6.08
N HIS A 49 -2.16 13.55 7.06
CA HIS A 49 -2.59 14.72 7.85
C HIS A 49 -2.11 14.69 9.30
N GLY A 50 -1.12 13.83 9.62
CA GLY A 50 -0.54 13.74 10.95
C GLY A 50 -1.35 12.95 11.97
N GLY A 51 -2.40 12.26 11.55
CA GLY A 51 -3.18 11.37 12.41
C GLY A 51 -2.51 10.01 12.61
N THR A 52 -3.26 9.03 13.09
CA THR A 52 -2.76 7.67 13.30
C THR A 52 -2.77 6.91 11.98
N PRO A 53 -1.61 6.42 11.50
CA PRO A 53 -1.57 5.61 10.30
C PRO A 53 -2.22 4.24 10.55
N TRP A 54 -2.78 3.65 9.50
CA TRP A 54 -3.42 2.33 9.58
C TRP A 54 -3.05 1.47 8.39
N ARG A 55 -2.41 0.33 8.68
CA ARG A 55 -2.08 -0.70 7.67
C ARG A 55 -1.23 -0.20 6.50
N TYR A 56 -0.35 0.77 6.77
CA TYR A 56 0.74 1.30 5.93
C TYR A 56 0.31 2.00 4.65
N ASN A 57 -0.62 1.47 3.89
CA ASN A 57 -1.04 2.07 2.62
C ASN A 57 -2.54 1.92 2.44
N PHE A 58 -3.16 2.91 1.79
CA PHE A 58 -4.53 2.78 1.34
C PHE A 58 -4.62 1.64 0.31
N ALA A 59 -5.56 0.71 0.51
CA ALA A 59 -5.69 -0.45 -0.34
C ALA A 59 -6.12 -0.08 -1.76
N GLY A 60 -5.51 -0.72 -2.75
CA GLY A 60 -5.94 -0.68 -4.13
C GLY A 60 -6.14 -2.09 -4.66
N GLU A 61 -6.87 -2.22 -5.76
CA GLU A 61 -7.01 -3.52 -6.42
C GLU A 61 -5.64 -4.10 -6.78
N GLY A 62 -5.44 -5.38 -6.50
CA GLY A 62 -4.17 -6.05 -6.73
C GLY A 62 -3.18 -5.95 -5.59
N TYR A 63 -3.43 -5.10 -4.58
CA TYR A 63 -2.60 -5.08 -3.37
C TYR A 63 -2.78 -6.37 -2.58
N THR A 64 -1.75 -6.76 -1.84
CA THR A 64 -1.82 -7.92 -0.95
C THR A 64 -1.91 -7.45 0.50
N PHE A 65 -2.87 -7.99 1.26
CA PHE A 65 -2.94 -7.74 2.70
C PHE A 65 -2.12 -8.79 3.44
N SER A 66 -1.23 -8.32 4.34
CA SER A 66 -0.42 -9.18 5.20
C SER A 66 -0.60 -8.78 6.66
N ASN A 67 -0.83 -9.77 7.53
CA ASN A 67 -0.84 -9.58 8.98
C ASN A 67 0.39 -10.21 9.65
N ALA A 68 1.49 -10.34 8.92
CA ALA A 68 2.75 -10.84 9.46
C ALA A 68 3.21 -9.98 10.65
N PRO A 69 3.99 -10.55 11.59
CA PRO A 69 4.38 -9.84 12.83
C PRO A 69 5.09 -8.51 12.61
N GLU A 70 5.82 -8.35 11.53
CA GLU A 70 6.53 -7.10 11.18
C GLU A 70 5.59 -5.93 10.90
N TRP A 71 4.31 -6.22 10.56
CA TRP A 71 3.29 -5.20 10.28
C TRP A 71 2.32 -4.98 11.44
N ALA A 72 2.54 -5.64 12.58
CA ALA A 72 1.57 -5.67 13.68
C ALA A 72 1.31 -4.30 14.31
N SER A 73 2.28 -3.37 14.25
CA SER A 73 2.13 -2.04 14.85
C SER A 73 0.98 -1.22 14.22
N GLN A 74 0.60 -1.53 12.99
CA GLN A 74 -0.52 -0.86 12.32
C GLN A 74 -1.68 -1.81 12.00
N GLY A 75 -1.70 -3.00 12.59
CA GLY A 75 -2.78 -3.98 12.37
C GLY A 75 -2.67 -4.75 11.06
N GLY A 76 -1.47 -4.84 10.49
CA GLY A 76 -1.20 -5.44 9.20
C GLY A 76 -0.70 -4.41 8.19
N ALA A 77 -0.57 -4.81 6.93
CA ALA A 77 -0.15 -3.89 5.88
C ALA A 77 -0.81 -4.25 4.54
N PHE A 78 -1.17 -3.22 3.77
CA PHE A 78 -1.52 -3.38 2.37
C PHE A 78 -0.28 -3.12 1.52
N ILE A 79 0.17 -4.13 0.80
CA ILE A 79 1.42 -4.11 0.04
C ILE A 79 1.10 -4.00 -1.44
N PRO A 80 1.59 -2.94 -2.13
CA PRO A 80 1.38 -2.81 -3.57
C PRO A 80 1.97 -3.98 -4.35
N PRO A 81 1.49 -4.25 -5.58
CA PRO A 81 2.14 -5.24 -6.43
C PRO A 81 3.60 -4.87 -6.69
N GLN A 82 4.48 -5.87 -6.71
CA GLN A 82 5.89 -5.65 -7.03
C GLN A 82 6.02 -5.17 -8.48
N PRO A 83 6.58 -3.96 -8.72
CA PRO A 83 6.63 -3.42 -10.07
C PRO A 83 7.67 -4.10 -10.96
N TYR A 84 8.80 -4.52 -10.37
CA TYR A 84 9.89 -5.18 -11.09
C TYR A 84 10.60 -6.19 -10.19
N PRO A 85 11.14 -7.28 -10.74
CA PRO A 85 11.81 -8.32 -9.94
C PRO A 85 12.99 -7.83 -9.11
N SER A 86 13.68 -6.76 -9.53
CA SER A 86 14.83 -6.21 -8.81
C SER A 86 14.47 -5.33 -7.62
N TRP A 87 13.22 -4.85 -7.56
CA TRP A 87 12.79 -3.97 -6.49
C TRP A 87 12.57 -4.76 -5.21
N THR A 88 12.89 -4.15 -4.07
CA THR A 88 12.76 -4.76 -2.75
C THR A 88 11.74 -4.02 -1.90
N LEU A 89 11.06 -4.78 -1.03
CA LEU A 89 10.05 -4.22 -0.14
C LEU A 89 10.71 -3.57 1.07
N ASN A 90 10.39 -2.29 1.31
CA ASN A 90 10.84 -1.60 2.51
C ASN A 90 9.90 -1.95 3.67
N SER A 91 10.43 -2.58 4.73
CA SER A 91 9.63 -3.03 5.88
C SER A 91 9.13 -1.87 6.75
N ALA A 92 9.68 -0.68 6.62
CA ALA A 92 9.21 0.50 7.37
C ALA A 92 8.03 1.20 6.70
N THR A 93 7.88 1.05 5.38
CA THR A 93 6.85 1.78 4.61
C THR A 93 5.86 0.87 3.89
N ALA A 94 6.16 -0.42 3.75
CA ALA A 94 5.43 -1.37 2.92
C ALA A 94 5.34 -0.93 1.45
N LEU A 95 6.37 -0.24 0.98
CA LEU A 95 6.50 0.19 -0.42
C LEU A 95 7.72 -0.46 -1.05
N TRP A 96 7.64 -0.69 -2.35
CA TRP A 96 8.73 -1.27 -3.13
C TRP A 96 9.74 -0.19 -3.52
N GLU A 97 11.02 -0.53 -3.43
CA GLU A 97 12.11 0.39 -3.74
C GLU A 97 13.05 -0.21 -4.77
N PRO A 98 13.51 0.59 -5.76
CA PRO A 98 14.50 0.13 -6.74
C PRO A 98 15.86 -0.06 -6.08
N PRO A 99 16.76 -0.88 -6.69
CA PRO A 99 18.11 -1.04 -6.17
C PRO A 99 18.94 0.25 -6.25
N THR A 100 18.55 1.18 -7.11
CA THR A 100 19.18 2.50 -7.24
C THR A 100 18.10 3.57 -7.14
N ALA A 101 18.29 4.55 -6.26
CA ALA A 101 17.32 5.61 -6.05
C ALA A 101 17.13 6.45 -7.33
N CYS A 102 15.88 6.87 -7.58
CA CYS A 102 15.57 7.77 -8.68
C CYS A 102 16.29 9.11 -8.48
N PRO A 103 16.98 9.62 -9.50
CA PRO A 103 17.61 10.94 -9.38
C PRO A 103 16.60 12.03 -9.06
N SER A 104 17.03 12.99 -8.23
CA SER A 104 16.16 14.10 -7.77
C SER A 104 16.12 15.25 -8.78
N GLU A 105 17.03 15.30 -9.74
CA GLU A 105 17.11 16.36 -10.75
C GLU A 105 17.06 15.76 -12.14
N GLY A 106 16.59 16.54 -13.10
CA GLY A 106 16.41 16.08 -14.47
C GLY A 106 15.11 15.33 -14.66
N GLY A 107 15.06 14.47 -15.65
CA GLY A 107 13.87 13.68 -15.95
C GLY A 107 12.94 14.32 -16.96
N PRO A 108 11.78 13.74 -17.18
CA PRO A 108 11.25 12.58 -16.43
C PRO A 108 12.09 11.33 -16.54
N TRP A 109 12.00 10.47 -15.51
CA TRP A 109 12.82 9.26 -15.41
C TRP A 109 11.96 8.02 -15.61
N SER A 110 12.51 7.03 -16.28
CA SER A 110 11.89 5.70 -16.44
C SER A 110 12.88 4.62 -15.96
N TRP A 111 12.34 3.63 -15.24
CA TRP A 111 13.16 2.50 -14.79
C TRP A 111 13.41 1.53 -15.94
N ASP A 112 14.68 1.15 -16.14
CA ASP A 112 15.06 0.09 -17.06
C ASP A 112 15.52 -1.14 -16.27
N GLU A 113 14.70 -2.17 -16.27
CA GLU A 113 14.97 -3.40 -15.52
C GLU A 113 16.15 -4.18 -16.11
N VAL A 114 16.39 -4.09 -17.41
CA VAL A 114 17.48 -4.83 -18.08
C VAL A 114 18.84 -4.30 -17.62
N THR A 115 18.99 -2.98 -17.56
CA THR A 115 20.24 -2.33 -17.15
C THR A 115 20.28 -2.00 -15.65
N LEU A 116 19.16 -2.19 -14.94
CA LEU A 116 18.99 -1.85 -13.51
C LEU A 116 19.34 -0.39 -13.24
N SER A 117 18.84 0.50 -14.10
CA SER A 117 19.17 1.92 -14.03
C SER A 117 17.99 2.80 -14.45
N TRP A 118 18.08 4.07 -14.09
CA TRP A 118 17.12 5.09 -14.49
C TRP A 118 17.51 5.72 -15.83
N VAL A 119 16.54 5.84 -16.73
CA VAL A 119 16.73 6.47 -18.04
C VAL A 119 16.07 7.84 -18.03
N ASP A 120 16.82 8.88 -18.39
CA ASP A 120 16.31 10.24 -18.53
C ASP A 120 15.58 10.37 -19.87
N LEU A 121 14.25 10.49 -19.81
CA LEU A 121 13.42 10.58 -21.01
C LEU A 121 13.59 11.92 -21.73
N SER A 122 14.08 12.95 -21.06
CA SER A 122 14.34 14.25 -21.70
C SER A 122 15.57 14.23 -22.60
N ALA A 123 16.42 13.21 -22.48
CA ALA A 123 17.63 13.04 -23.29
C ALA A 123 17.38 12.31 -24.62
N ILE A 124 16.14 11.92 -24.90
CA ILE A 124 15.77 11.17 -26.10
C ILE A 124 15.35 12.11 -27.23
#